data_42d7c2281be8ac56b469c16cc560eb08
#
_entry.id   42d7c2281be8ac56b469c16cc560eb08
#
_cell.length_a   1.000
_cell.length_b   1.000
_cell.length_c   1.000
_cell.angle_alpha   90.00
_cell.angle_beta   90.00
_cell.angle_gamma   90.00
#
_symmetry.space_group_name_H-M   'P 1'
#
loop_
_entity.id
_entity.type
_entity.pdbx_description
1 polymer ?
#
loop_
_entity_poly.entity_id
_entity_poly.type
_entity_poly.pdbx_seq_one_letter_code
_entity_poly.pdbx_strand_id
1 'polypeptide(L)'
;MKNIRNFCIIAHIDHGKSTLADRLLEFTNTVSSRESHEQLLDDMELERERGITIKSHAIQMNYEKQGEIYKLNLIDTPGHVDFSYEVSRAIAGCEGALLVVDATQGIEAQTISNLYLALDNNLTIIPVLNKMDLPGAMPDEISEQIIDLIGCRAQDIIYASGKTGLGVNLILEAIVGIIPPPTGYTNKPLQALIFDSVYNSYRGVIAYFRIFNGIIKKGDKVKFVATGKEYLAEEVGIFKLKQVAREYISSGDVGYIISGIKEPTDVKVGDTITHVNKPCDKSLEGFKDVKPMVFAGVYPVDTENYEELRNSIEKLHLNDASLTYEPESSVALGFGFRCGFLGMLHMEIVQERLEREFEMTIITTVPNVSYIVYTNKEEKIKIDNPSELPDPSRINRIDEPYILAQIITKSEFIGPIITLCLSKRGVLKNQVYITTHRVELSFDMPLSEIIFDFYDKLKSISKGYASFDYHLTGYKTSKLVKLDILINGENVDALSSLIYKDNSYIFGRKICEKLRKLIPRQQYDIAIQAAIGSKIIARETIKAFRKDVTAKCYGGDITRKRKLLEKQKKGKKRMRQVGNVEIPQSAFLAVLKLNE
;
A
#
# COMPACT_ATOMS: atom_id res chain seq x y z
N MET A 1 3.27 -5.44 35.78
CA MET A 1 2.68 -6.12 34.61
C MET A 1 1.18 -6.41 34.74
N LYS A 2 0.65 -6.81 35.90
CA LYS A 2 -0.79 -7.11 36.07
C LYS A 2 -1.74 -6.03 35.54
N ASN A 3 -1.33 -4.77 35.64
CA ASN A 3 -2.12 -3.61 35.27
C ASN A 3 -1.72 -3.03 33.87
N ILE A 4 -1.07 -3.82 33.01
CA ILE A 4 -0.76 -3.45 31.63
C ILE A 4 -1.69 -4.22 30.69
N ARG A 5 -2.20 -3.56 29.64
CA ARG A 5 -2.95 -4.16 28.54
C ARG A 5 -2.43 -3.61 27.23
N ASN A 6 -1.94 -4.48 26.36
CA ASN A 6 -1.52 -4.12 25.01
C ASN A 6 -2.56 -4.65 24.04
N PHE A 7 -3.11 -3.77 23.24
CA PHE A 7 -4.17 -4.11 22.31
C PHE A 7 -4.10 -3.29 21.03
N CYS A 8 -4.68 -3.81 19.98
CA CYS A 8 -4.86 -3.11 18.72
C CYS A 8 -6.35 -3.02 18.35
N ILE A 9 -6.67 -2.21 17.36
CA ILE A 9 -8.00 -2.12 16.78
C ILE A 9 -7.92 -2.65 15.37
N ILE A 10 -8.66 -3.72 15.07
CA ILE A 10 -8.80 -4.29 13.74
C ILE A 10 -10.19 -3.99 13.21
N ALA A 11 -10.25 -3.45 12.00
CA ALA A 11 -11.49 -3.02 11.37
C ALA A 11 -11.34 -2.99 9.85
N HIS A 12 -12.45 -3.02 9.15
CA HIS A 12 -12.49 -2.63 7.74
C HIS A 12 -12.35 -1.09 7.61
N ILE A 13 -11.99 -0.62 6.41
CA ILE A 13 -11.97 0.81 6.07
C ILE A 13 -13.36 1.39 6.36
N ASP A 14 -13.42 2.62 6.87
CA ASP A 14 -14.65 3.35 7.22
C ASP A 14 -15.53 2.72 8.32
N HIS A 15 -15.13 1.65 9.01
CA HIS A 15 -15.86 1.11 10.16
C HIS A 15 -15.72 1.95 11.43
N GLY A 16 -14.96 3.05 11.38
CA GLY A 16 -14.82 4.01 12.48
C GLY A 16 -13.71 3.70 13.46
N LYS A 17 -12.64 3.04 13.02
CA LYS A 17 -11.46 2.70 13.81
C LYS A 17 -10.83 3.94 14.47
N SER A 18 -10.42 4.95 13.67
CA SER A 18 -9.77 6.17 14.17
C SER A 18 -10.69 6.98 15.07
N THR A 19 -11.97 7.10 14.72
CA THR A 19 -12.98 7.77 15.57
C THR A 19 -13.16 7.09 16.92
N LEU A 20 -13.13 5.75 16.96
CA LEU A 20 -13.22 5.00 18.22
C LEU A 20 -11.95 5.17 19.05
N ALA A 21 -10.77 5.15 18.41
CA ALA A 21 -9.50 5.42 19.06
C ALA A 21 -9.48 6.81 19.71
N ASP A 22 -9.93 7.85 19.01
CA ASP A 22 -10.06 9.22 19.56
C ASP A 22 -10.93 9.25 20.81
N ARG A 23 -12.06 8.52 20.80
CA ARG A 23 -12.95 8.41 21.97
C ARG A 23 -12.30 7.72 23.16
N LEU A 24 -11.53 6.65 22.93
CA LEU A 24 -10.76 5.99 23.98
C LEU A 24 -9.75 6.96 24.63
N LEU A 25 -9.08 7.79 23.82
CA LEU A 25 -8.14 8.81 24.29
C LEU A 25 -8.84 9.89 25.13
N GLU A 26 -10.02 10.35 24.72
CA GLU A 26 -10.81 11.33 25.46
C GLU A 26 -11.31 10.77 26.80
N PHE A 27 -11.91 9.57 26.80
CA PHE A 27 -12.45 8.94 28.02
C PHE A 27 -11.38 8.61 29.04
N THR A 28 -10.14 8.38 28.60
CA THR A 28 -8.99 8.14 29.48
C THR A 28 -8.25 9.44 29.89
N ASN A 29 -8.80 10.62 29.52
CA ASN A 29 -8.16 11.93 29.74
C ASN A 29 -6.70 11.99 29.26
N THR A 30 -6.36 11.19 28.23
CA THR A 30 -5.03 11.21 27.62
C THR A 30 -4.85 12.47 26.77
N VAL A 31 -5.95 12.99 26.25
CA VAL A 31 -6.06 14.22 25.46
C VAL A 31 -6.96 15.20 26.18
N SER A 32 -6.53 16.46 26.27
CA SER A 32 -7.38 17.52 26.80
C SER A 32 -8.44 17.92 25.76
N SER A 33 -9.63 18.36 26.22
CA SER A 33 -10.71 18.83 25.34
C SER A 33 -10.32 19.99 24.40
N ARG A 34 -9.20 20.68 24.69
CA ARG A 34 -8.66 21.77 23.85
C ARG A 34 -7.76 21.26 22.72
N GLU A 35 -7.17 20.09 22.89
CA GLU A 35 -6.26 19.45 21.94
C GLU A 35 -7.01 18.40 21.10
N SER A 36 -8.27 18.11 21.44
CA SER A 36 -9.11 17.17 20.72
C SER A 36 -9.48 17.73 19.34
N HIS A 37 -9.10 17.02 18.30
CA HIS A 37 -9.53 17.18 16.91
C HIS A 37 -9.78 15.80 16.32
N GLU A 38 -10.48 15.72 15.21
CA GLU A 38 -10.77 14.45 14.56
C GLU A 38 -9.48 13.79 14.04
N GLN A 39 -9.39 12.46 14.15
CA GLN A 39 -8.26 11.64 13.69
C GLN A 39 -6.92 12.04 14.33
N LEU A 40 -6.91 12.08 15.66
CA LEU A 40 -5.74 12.46 16.46
C LEU A 40 -4.50 11.59 16.24
N LEU A 41 -4.68 10.32 15.93
CA LEU A 41 -3.61 9.37 15.69
C LEU A 41 -3.11 9.38 14.24
N ASP A 42 -3.87 9.95 13.32
CA ASP A 42 -3.47 10.07 11.93
C ASP A 42 -2.59 11.34 11.77
N ASP A 43 -1.28 11.18 11.98
CA ASP A 43 -0.31 12.28 12.02
C ASP A 43 -0.04 12.87 10.63
N MET A 44 -0.20 12.08 9.57
CA MET A 44 0.04 12.51 8.20
C MET A 44 -1.18 13.25 7.65
N GLU A 45 -0.95 14.37 6.96
CA GLU A 45 -2.03 15.08 6.23
C GLU A 45 -2.74 14.17 5.23
N LEU A 46 -1.96 13.30 4.58
CA LEU A 46 -2.44 12.31 3.62
C LEU A 46 -3.39 11.27 4.24
N GLU A 47 -3.14 10.84 5.48
CA GLU A 47 -4.03 9.93 6.23
C GLU A 47 -5.40 10.57 6.45
N ARG A 48 -5.40 11.85 6.88
CA ARG A 48 -6.64 12.62 7.12
C ARG A 48 -7.42 12.91 5.86
N GLU A 49 -6.74 13.26 4.77
CA GLU A 49 -7.38 13.51 3.47
C GLU A 49 -8.04 12.26 2.88
N ARG A 50 -7.36 11.11 3.01
CA ARG A 50 -7.85 9.84 2.47
C ARG A 50 -8.74 9.07 3.43
N GLY A 51 -8.81 9.47 4.71
CA GLY A 51 -9.56 8.79 5.76
C GLY A 51 -9.05 7.39 6.08
N ILE A 52 -7.76 7.11 5.86
CA ILE A 52 -7.13 5.82 6.10
C ILE A 52 -5.87 5.99 6.94
N THR A 53 -5.66 5.11 7.90
CA THR A 53 -4.38 5.00 8.61
C THR A 53 -3.38 4.30 7.69
N ILE A 54 -2.24 4.93 7.46
CA ILE A 54 -1.14 4.41 6.65
C ILE A 54 -0.08 3.78 7.55
N LYS A 55 0.25 4.45 8.66
CA LYS A 55 1.30 4.05 9.58
C LYS A 55 0.74 3.66 10.95
N SER A 56 1.34 2.62 11.55
CA SER A 56 0.96 2.21 12.91
C SER A 56 1.44 3.23 13.94
N HIS A 57 0.56 3.60 14.87
CA HIS A 57 0.87 4.50 15.97
C HIS A 57 0.66 3.79 17.31
N ALA A 58 1.61 3.96 18.22
CA ALA A 58 1.47 3.43 19.58
C ALA A 58 1.18 4.57 20.55
N ILE A 59 0.22 4.38 21.44
CA ILE A 59 -0.11 5.36 22.46
C ILE A 59 -0.44 4.70 23.80
N GLN A 60 0.08 5.24 24.89
CA GLN A 60 -0.21 4.79 26.24
C GLN A 60 -1.24 5.67 26.91
N MET A 61 -2.34 5.05 27.35
CA MET A 61 -3.42 5.63 28.12
C MET A 61 -3.39 5.14 29.56
N ASN A 62 -3.85 5.93 30.50
CA ASN A 62 -4.08 5.51 31.88
C ASN A 62 -5.59 5.43 32.12
N TYR A 63 -6.05 4.29 32.63
CA TYR A 63 -7.44 4.08 32.97
C TYR A 63 -7.56 3.64 34.42
N GLU A 64 -8.37 4.32 35.20
CA GLU A 64 -8.62 4.00 36.61
C GLU A 64 -9.85 3.11 36.75
N LYS A 65 -9.71 1.96 37.39
CA LYS A 65 -10.79 1.03 37.70
C LYS A 65 -10.64 0.56 39.15
N GLN A 66 -11.66 0.80 39.96
CA GLN A 66 -11.71 0.37 41.38
C GLN A 66 -10.49 0.83 42.22
N GLY A 67 -9.97 2.03 41.95
CA GLY A 67 -8.80 2.59 42.63
C GLY A 67 -7.45 2.06 42.15
N GLU A 68 -7.42 1.19 41.14
CA GLU A 68 -6.21 0.72 40.47
C GLU A 68 -6.04 1.43 39.12
N ILE A 69 -4.81 1.86 38.84
CA ILE A 69 -4.46 2.48 37.56
C ILE A 69 -3.95 1.41 36.60
N TYR A 70 -4.61 1.27 35.48
CA TYR A 70 -4.21 0.40 34.38
C TYR A 70 -3.52 1.22 33.29
N LYS A 71 -2.43 0.69 32.74
CA LYS A 71 -1.75 1.20 31.57
C LYS A 71 -2.28 0.48 30.35
N LEU A 72 -2.93 1.19 29.47
CA LEU A 72 -3.49 0.68 28.23
C LEU A 72 -2.61 1.16 27.06
N ASN A 73 -1.90 0.25 26.42
CA ASN A 73 -1.10 0.54 25.23
C ASN A 73 -1.93 0.16 24.00
N LEU A 74 -2.43 1.16 23.30
CA LEU A 74 -3.07 1.00 22.00
C LEU A 74 -1.99 1.05 20.92
N ILE A 75 -1.95 0.04 20.06
CA ILE A 75 -1.18 0.07 18.81
C ILE A 75 -2.21 0.16 17.68
N ASP A 76 -2.34 1.34 17.10
CA ASP A 76 -3.26 1.58 15.99
C ASP A 76 -2.73 0.91 14.71
N THR A 77 -3.62 0.32 13.91
CA THR A 77 -3.26 -0.47 12.74
C THR A 77 -3.90 0.09 11.47
N PRO A 78 -3.24 0.04 10.31
CA PRO A 78 -3.90 0.29 9.04
C PRO A 78 -5.08 -0.66 8.79
N GLY A 79 -6.07 -0.20 8.02
CA GLY A 79 -7.23 -1.03 7.66
C GLY A 79 -7.15 -1.63 6.25
N HIS A 80 -6.23 -1.19 5.40
CA HIS A 80 -6.17 -1.57 3.98
C HIS A 80 -5.29 -2.79 3.72
N VAL A 81 -5.67 -3.62 2.72
CA VAL A 81 -4.95 -4.85 2.35
C VAL A 81 -3.48 -4.62 2.00
N ASP A 82 -3.15 -3.52 1.33
CA ASP A 82 -1.77 -3.17 0.96
C ASP A 82 -0.87 -2.99 2.19
N PHE A 83 -1.47 -2.70 3.36
CA PHE A 83 -0.76 -2.52 4.63
C PHE A 83 -0.91 -3.70 5.60
N SER A 84 -1.32 -4.88 5.11
CA SER A 84 -1.47 -6.10 5.93
C SER A 84 -0.19 -6.45 6.71
N TYR A 85 0.96 -6.09 6.18
CA TYR A 85 2.25 -6.25 6.84
C TYR A 85 2.39 -5.35 8.09
N GLU A 86 1.98 -4.08 7.99
CA GLU A 86 1.94 -3.17 9.14
C GLU A 86 0.99 -3.69 10.22
N VAL A 87 -0.17 -4.22 9.80
CA VAL A 87 -1.13 -4.86 10.70
C VAL A 87 -0.50 -6.05 11.43
N SER A 88 0.20 -6.93 10.71
CA SER A 88 0.87 -8.10 11.29
C SER A 88 1.91 -7.71 12.34
N ARG A 89 2.67 -6.65 12.11
CA ARG A 89 3.66 -6.13 13.07
C ARG A 89 3.02 -5.56 14.33
N ALA A 90 1.97 -4.78 14.18
CA ALA A 90 1.23 -4.20 15.29
C ALA A 90 0.58 -5.29 16.16
N ILE A 91 -0.04 -6.27 15.52
CA ILE A 91 -0.67 -7.44 16.17
C ILE A 91 0.34 -8.21 17.03
N ALA A 92 1.54 -8.46 16.54
CA ALA A 92 2.58 -9.18 17.30
C ALA A 92 3.02 -8.44 18.58
N GLY A 93 2.75 -7.14 18.67
CA GLY A 93 2.97 -6.33 19.88
C GLY A 93 1.85 -6.42 20.93
N CYS A 94 0.75 -7.12 20.68
CA CYS A 94 -0.48 -7.08 21.46
C CYS A 94 -0.83 -8.43 22.11
N GLU A 95 -1.65 -8.39 23.17
CA GLU A 95 -2.32 -9.54 23.78
C GLU A 95 -3.81 -9.61 23.39
N GLY A 96 -4.38 -8.53 22.88
CA GLY A 96 -5.79 -8.51 22.48
C GLY A 96 -6.05 -7.58 21.31
N ALA A 97 -7.21 -7.75 20.69
CA ALA A 97 -7.69 -6.91 19.61
C ALA A 97 -9.17 -6.55 19.80
N LEU A 98 -9.51 -5.30 19.53
CA LEU A 98 -10.89 -4.88 19.34
C LEU A 98 -11.27 -5.15 17.89
N LEU A 99 -12.23 -6.04 17.65
CA LEU A 99 -12.80 -6.29 16.34
C LEU A 99 -13.97 -5.34 16.13
N VAL A 100 -13.76 -4.27 15.38
CA VAL A 100 -14.76 -3.23 15.14
C VAL A 100 -15.51 -3.49 13.85
N VAL A 101 -16.82 -3.66 13.97
CA VAL A 101 -17.73 -3.92 12.84
C VAL A 101 -18.77 -2.78 12.78
N ASP A 102 -19.01 -2.24 11.59
CA ASP A 102 -20.04 -1.23 11.35
C ASP A 102 -21.43 -1.86 11.39
N ALA A 103 -22.33 -1.34 12.23
CA ALA A 103 -23.70 -1.82 12.39
C ALA A 103 -24.57 -1.67 11.12
N THR A 104 -24.12 -0.90 10.12
CA THR A 104 -24.84 -0.69 8.85
C THR A 104 -24.29 -1.53 7.70
N GLN A 105 -23.00 -1.90 7.76
CA GLN A 105 -22.32 -2.61 6.69
C GLN A 105 -22.08 -4.09 7.02
N GLY A 106 -21.81 -4.40 8.29
CA GLY A 106 -21.55 -5.76 8.77
C GLY A 106 -20.11 -6.23 8.47
N ILE A 107 -19.93 -7.54 8.39
CA ILE A 107 -18.61 -8.15 8.16
C ILE A 107 -18.17 -7.94 6.71
N GLU A 108 -16.95 -7.45 6.54
CA GLU A 108 -16.31 -7.18 5.25
C GLU A 108 -15.03 -8.03 5.07
N ALA A 109 -14.49 -8.11 3.85
CA ALA A 109 -13.35 -9.00 3.55
C ALA A 109 -12.13 -8.74 4.45
N GLN A 110 -11.77 -7.47 4.66
CA GLN A 110 -10.65 -7.11 5.53
C GLN A 110 -10.91 -7.39 7.01
N THR A 111 -12.19 -7.40 7.44
CA THR A 111 -12.56 -7.82 8.80
C THR A 111 -12.14 -9.28 9.03
N ILE A 112 -12.41 -10.14 8.06
CA ILE A 112 -12.08 -11.58 8.12
C ILE A 112 -10.56 -11.78 8.09
N SER A 113 -9.86 -11.15 7.14
CA SER A 113 -8.41 -11.30 6.99
C SER A 113 -7.65 -10.83 8.24
N ASN A 114 -8.02 -9.66 8.77
CA ASN A 114 -7.39 -9.12 9.97
C ASN A 114 -7.73 -9.95 11.21
N LEU A 115 -8.93 -10.52 11.29
CA LEU A 115 -9.31 -11.45 12.36
C LEU A 115 -8.44 -12.70 12.33
N TYR A 116 -8.23 -13.32 11.16
CA TYR A 116 -7.35 -14.50 11.07
C TYR A 116 -5.91 -14.17 11.46
N LEU A 117 -5.38 -13.03 11.05
CA LEU A 117 -4.06 -12.57 11.50
C LEU A 117 -3.99 -12.43 13.03
N ALA A 118 -5.04 -11.93 13.66
CA ALA A 118 -5.10 -11.80 15.12
C ALA A 118 -5.20 -13.17 15.81
N LEU A 119 -5.99 -14.10 15.27
CA LEU A 119 -6.12 -15.48 15.79
C LEU A 119 -4.83 -16.28 15.63
N ASP A 120 -4.13 -16.15 14.50
CA ASP A 120 -2.83 -16.79 14.26
C ASP A 120 -1.76 -16.32 15.27
N ASN A 121 -1.90 -15.09 15.77
CA ASN A 121 -1.06 -14.55 16.85
C ASN A 121 -1.63 -14.80 18.26
N ASN A 122 -2.67 -15.63 18.40
CA ASN A 122 -3.32 -15.97 19.67
C ASN A 122 -3.85 -14.76 20.46
N LEU A 123 -4.31 -13.71 19.78
CA LEU A 123 -4.91 -12.56 20.44
C LEU A 123 -6.30 -12.86 21.00
N THR A 124 -6.59 -12.27 22.15
CA THR A 124 -7.96 -12.25 22.70
C THR A 124 -8.80 -11.24 21.94
N ILE A 125 -9.91 -11.67 21.33
CA ILE A 125 -10.78 -10.82 20.52
C ILE A 125 -11.93 -10.26 21.33
N ILE A 126 -12.13 -8.96 21.29
CA ILE A 126 -13.32 -8.26 21.84
C ILE A 126 -14.14 -7.72 20.68
N PRO A 127 -15.33 -8.28 20.41
CA PRO A 127 -16.19 -7.77 19.34
C PRO A 127 -16.89 -6.48 19.75
N VAL A 128 -16.81 -5.48 18.86
CA VAL A 128 -17.44 -4.16 19.03
C VAL A 128 -18.30 -3.86 17.82
N LEU A 129 -19.60 -3.70 18.02
CA LEU A 129 -20.54 -3.26 17.00
C LEU A 129 -20.66 -1.75 17.05
N ASN A 130 -20.02 -1.07 16.10
CA ASN A 130 -19.89 0.38 16.06
C ASN A 130 -20.96 1.05 15.20
N LYS A 131 -21.07 2.37 15.29
CA LYS A 131 -22.04 3.22 14.58
C LYS A 131 -23.51 2.93 14.91
N MET A 132 -23.78 2.57 16.15
CA MET A 132 -25.14 2.34 16.64
C MET A 132 -26.04 3.58 16.61
N ASP A 133 -25.46 4.77 16.39
CA ASP A 133 -26.17 6.05 16.24
C ASP A 133 -26.79 6.25 14.85
N LEU A 134 -26.45 5.42 13.87
CA LEU A 134 -26.95 5.57 12.51
C LEU A 134 -28.34 4.95 12.34
N PRO A 135 -29.28 5.61 11.62
CA PRO A 135 -30.64 5.10 11.41
C PRO A 135 -30.70 3.77 10.66
N GLY A 136 -29.66 3.44 9.91
CA GLY A 136 -29.54 2.19 9.14
C GLY A 136 -28.86 1.05 9.89
N ALA A 137 -28.62 1.18 11.21
CA ALA A 137 -28.00 0.13 12.00
C ALA A 137 -28.91 -1.12 12.08
N MET A 138 -28.30 -2.29 11.90
CA MET A 138 -28.96 -3.61 11.93
C MET A 138 -28.32 -4.49 13.01
N PRO A 139 -28.46 -4.14 14.31
CA PRO A 139 -27.71 -4.76 15.39
C PRO A 139 -27.94 -6.26 15.50
N ASP A 140 -29.16 -6.74 15.36
CA ASP A 140 -29.50 -8.15 15.51
C ASP A 140 -28.85 -9.00 14.40
N GLU A 141 -29.02 -8.58 13.14
CA GLU A 141 -28.46 -9.27 11.97
C GLU A 141 -26.93 -9.32 12.02
N ILE A 142 -26.29 -8.18 12.35
CA ILE A 142 -24.84 -8.11 12.36
C ILE A 142 -24.24 -8.82 13.57
N SER A 143 -24.95 -8.83 14.71
CA SER A 143 -24.53 -9.64 15.87
C SER A 143 -24.54 -11.13 15.54
N GLU A 144 -25.52 -11.63 14.80
CA GLU A 144 -25.54 -13.01 14.32
C GLU A 144 -24.31 -13.31 13.42
N GLN A 145 -23.99 -12.40 12.49
CA GLN A 145 -22.79 -12.55 11.65
C GLN A 145 -21.49 -12.62 12.48
N ILE A 146 -21.37 -11.80 13.52
CA ILE A 146 -20.22 -11.81 14.42
C ILE A 146 -20.15 -13.12 15.21
N ILE A 147 -21.28 -13.59 15.72
CA ILE A 147 -21.37 -14.86 16.47
C ILE A 147 -20.96 -16.02 15.58
N ASP A 148 -21.43 -16.08 14.36
CA ASP A 148 -21.09 -17.13 13.39
C ASP A 148 -19.60 -17.10 13.02
N LEU A 149 -19.01 -15.90 12.92
CA LEU A 149 -17.62 -15.73 12.53
C LEU A 149 -16.62 -16.13 13.63
N ILE A 150 -16.87 -15.70 14.88
CA ILE A 150 -15.89 -15.87 15.99
C ILE A 150 -16.35 -16.84 17.07
N GLY A 151 -17.58 -17.32 17.03
CA GLY A 151 -18.12 -18.25 18.01
C GLY A 151 -18.37 -17.64 19.40
N CYS A 152 -18.51 -16.32 19.51
CA CYS A 152 -18.78 -15.63 20.77
C CYS A 152 -20.27 -15.74 21.18
N ARG A 153 -20.58 -15.36 22.42
CA ARG A 153 -21.98 -15.24 22.87
C ARG A 153 -22.50 -13.84 22.54
N ALA A 154 -23.80 -13.68 22.30
CA ALA A 154 -24.42 -12.38 22.01
C ALA A 154 -24.11 -11.31 23.08
N GLN A 155 -24.05 -11.71 24.36
CA GLN A 155 -23.73 -10.81 25.48
C GLN A 155 -22.27 -10.32 25.51
N ASP A 156 -21.38 -10.94 24.75
CA ASP A 156 -19.97 -10.56 24.70
C ASP A 156 -19.74 -9.45 23.64
N ILE A 157 -20.74 -9.15 22.80
CA ILE A 157 -20.69 -8.09 21.79
C ILE A 157 -21.00 -6.75 22.44
N ILE A 158 -20.10 -5.77 22.29
CA ILE A 158 -20.27 -4.43 22.85
C ILE A 158 -20.85 -3.52 21.77
N TYR A 159 -22.04 -2.97 22.04
CA TYR A 159 -22.68 -1.97 21.20
C TYR A 159 -22.09 -0.60 21.48
N ALA A 160 -21.59 0.08 20.45
CA ALA A 160 -20.86 1.32 20.59
C ALA A 160 -21.16 2.33 19.48
N SER A 161 -20.83 3.57 19.74
CA SER A 161 -20.73 4.64 18.76
C SER A 161 -19.48 5.48 19.05
N GLY A 162 -18.48 5.39 18.21
CA GLY A 162 -17.32 6.26 18.28
C GLY A 162 -17.68 7.75 18.14
N LYS A 163 -18.73 8.07 17.39
CA LYS A 163 -19.20 9.44 17.21
C LYS A 163 -19.83 10.04 18.46
N THR A 164 -20.72 9.31 19.14
CA THR A 164 -21.46 9.80 20.30
C THR A 164 -20.83 9.45 21.63
N GLY A 165 -19.88 8.52 21.68
CA GLY A 165 -19.28 8.00 22.90
C GLY A 165 -20.08 6.88 23.58
N LEU A 166 -21.20 6.44 22.97
CA LEU A 166 -22.00 5.32 23.48
C LEU A 166 -21.14 4.06 23.61
N GLY A 167 -21.21 3.37 24.74
CA GLY A 167 -20.56 2.07 24.97
C GLY A 167 -19.03 2.12 25.16
N VAL A 168 -18.39 3.28 25.07
CA VAL A 168 -16.91 3.40 25.17
C VAL A 168 -16.39 2.97 26.54
N ASN A 169 -17.11 3.28 27.61
CA ASN A 169 -16.75 2.77 28.96
C ASN A 169 -16.83 1.26 29.05
N LEU A 170 -17.78 0.63 28.40
CA LEU A 170 -17.89 -0.84 28.39
C LEU A 170 -16.70 -1.46 27.65
N ILE A 171 -16.22 -0.80 26.58
CA ILE A 171 -15.01 -1.22 25.86
C ILE A 171 -13.79 -1.13 26.79
N LEU A 172 -13.59 -0.03 27.51
CA LEU A 172 -12.48 0.12 28.47
C LEU A 172 -12.54 -0.91 29.60
N GLU A 173 -13.75 -1.19 30.11
CA GLU A 173 -13.94 -2.23 31.11
C GLU A 173 -13.63 -3.64 30.58
N ALA A 174 -14.03 -3.93 29.34
CA ALA A 174 -13.74 -5.19 28.66
C ALA A 174 -12.24 -5.35 28.38
N ILE A 175 -11.55 -4.30 27.93
CA ILE A 175 -10.09 -4.32 27.74
C ILE A 175 -9.38 -4.74 29.03
N VAL A 176 -9.76 -4.13 30.16
CA VAL A 176 -9.14 -4.47 31.46
C VAL A 176 -9.53 -5.86 31.95
N GLY A 177 -10.80 -6.27 31.72
CA GLY A 177 -11.35 -7.52 32.27
C GLY A 177 -11.03 -8.76 31.44
N ILE A 178 -10.96 -8.62 30.12
CA ILE A 178 -10.90 -9.75 29.18
C ILE A 178 -9.49 -9.95 28.62
N ILE A 179 -8.80 -8.86 28.21
CA ILE A 179 -7.43 -8.97 27.66
C ILE A 179 -6.48 -9.39 28.78
N PRO A 180 -5.69 -10.46 28.59
CA PRO A 180 -4.72 -10.87 29.59
C PRO A 180 -3.58 -9.85 29.75
N PRO A 181 -2.96 -9.75 30.91
CA PRO A 181 -1.75 -8.95 31.06
C PRO A 181 -0.59 -9.58 30.26
N PRO A 182 0.38 -8.75 29.83
CA PRO A 182 1.56 -9.27 29.13
C PRO A 182 2.33 -10.27 30.01
N THR A 183 2.86 -11.30 29.37
CA THR A 183 3.72 -12.28 30.00
C THR A 183 5.17 -11.85 29.88
N GLY A 184 5.99 -12.11 30.92
CA GLY A 184 7.42 -11.80 30.89
C GLY A 184 8.01 -11.64 32.28
N TYR A 185 9.32 -11.40 32.34
CA TYR A 185 10.05 -11.30 33.58
C TYR A 185 11.05 -10.14 33.55
N THR A 186 11.00 -9.27 34.52
CA THR A 186 11.88 -8.10 34.64
C THR A 186 13.33 -8.45 34.98
N ASN A 187 13.57 -9.60 35.59
CA ASN A 187 14.90 -10.08 36.02
C ASN A 187 15.63 -10.90 34.95
N LYS A 188 14.97 -11.25 33.85
CA LYS A 188 15.60 -11.92 32.69
C LYS A 188 16.42 -10.94 31.85
N PRO A 189 17.32 -11.43 30.98
CA PRO A 189 17.97 -10.60 29.97
C PRO A 189 16.95 -9.82 29.12
N LEU A 190 17.33 -8.63 28.68
CA LEU A 190 16.50 -7.79 27.84
C LEU A 190 16.18 -8.50 26.51
N GLN A 191 14.91 -8.57 26.21
CA GLN A 191 14.36 -8.97 24.90
C GLN A 191 13.26 -7.98 24.53
N ALA A 192 13.55 -7.08 23.61
CA ALA A 192 12.59 -6.13 23.08
C ALA A 192 12.47 -6.31 21.57
N LEU A 193 11.25 -6.45 21.06
CA LEU A 193 10.94 -6.61 19.64
C LEU A 193 10.70 -5.24 19.02
N ILE A 194 11.41 -4.92 17.97
CA ILE A 194 11.18 -3.70 17.18
C ILE A 194 10.02 -3.97 16.24
N PHE A 195 8.92 -3.25 16.38
CA PHE A 195 7.77 -3.39 15.49
C PHE A 195 7.67 -2.26 14.46
N ASP A 196 8.32 -1.10 14.69
CA ASP A 196 8.41 0.01 13.75
C ASP A 196 9.64 0.88 14.00
N SER A 197 9.97 1.76 13.05
CA SER A 197 11.03 2.76 13.22
C SER A 197 10.73 4.02 12.39
N VAL A 198 11.21 5.16 12.89
CA VAL A 198 11.09 6.45 12.22
C VAL A 198 12.46 7.12 12.18
N TYR A 199 12.82 7.65 11.04
CA TYR A 199 14.02 8.47 10.92
C TYR A 199 13.69 9.95 11.18
N ASN A 200 14.48 10.54 12.05
CA ASN A 200 14.43 11.97 12.34
C ASN A 200 15.81 12.58 12.03
N SER A 201 15.85 13.62 11.21
CA SER A 201 17.10 14.25 10.76
C SER A 201 17.99 14.78 11.91
N TYR A 202 17.40 15.11 13.06
CA TYR A 202 18.13 15.63 14.22
C TYR A 202 18.49 14.57 15.25
N ARG A 203 17.65 13.53 15.41
CA ARG A 203 17.76 12.52 16.47
C ARG A 203 18.21 11.15 15.94
N GLY A 204 18.33 11.00 14.62
CA GLY A 204 18.61 9.72 13.97
C GLY A 204 17.41 8.79 13.98
N VAL A 205 17.65 7.47 13.95
CA VAL A 205 16.60 6.45 13.98
C VAL A 205 15.99 6.34 15.37
N ILE A 206 14.67 6.43 15.44
CA ILE A 206 13.86 6.19 16.64
C ILE A 206 13.20 4.83 16.44
N ALA A 207 13.63 3.82 17.18
CA ALA A 207 13.04 2.48 17.08
C ALA A 207 11.91 2.32 18.09
N TYR A 208 10.76 1.83 17.62
CA TYR A 208 9.57 1.53 18.41
C TYR A 208 9.59 0.05 18.76
N PHE A 209 9.47 -0.24 20.04
CA PHE A 209 9.61 -1.62 20.50
C PHE A 209 8.61 -1.97 21.62
N ARG A 210 8.41 -3.25 21.77
CA ARG A 210 7.77 -3.86 22.93
C ARG A 210 8.77 -4.70 23.71
N ILE A 211 8.80 -4.56 25.04
CA ILE A 211 9.64 -5.37 25.91
C ILE A 211 8.90 -6.64 26.33
N PHE A 212 9.44 -7.80 25.94
CA PHE A 212 8.98 -9.10 26.39
C PHE A 212 9.64 -9.50 27.72
N ASN A 213 10.96 -9.33 27.86
CA ASN A 213 11.70 -9.62 29.08
C ASN A 213 12.70 -8.51 29.39
N GLY A 214 13.02 -8.38 30.66
CA GLY A 214 14.06 -7.46 31.13
C GLY A 214 13.58 -6.02 31.33
N ILE A 215 14.52 -5.12 31.44
CA ILE A 215 14.35 -3.68 31.64
C ILE A 215 15.42 -3.00 30.80
N ILE A 216 15.08 -1.89 30.16
CA ILE A 216 16.02 -1.00 29.49
C ILE A 216 16.03 0.33 30.19
N LYS A 217 17.22 0.92 30.39
CA LYS A 217 17.42 2.22 31.02
C LYS A 217 18.16 3.17 30.09
N LYS A 218 17.94 4.45 30.29
CA LYS A 218 18.78 5.47 29.70
C LYS A 218 20.25 5.23 30.08
N GLY A 219 21.15 5.25 29.08
CA GLY A 219 22.58 4.98 29.28
C GLY A 219 23.00 3.52 29.14
N ASP A 220 22.08 2.57 28.96
CA ASP A 220 22.42 1.16 28.72
C ASP A 220 23.07 0.97 27.35
N LYS A 221 24.07 0.08 27.28
CA LYS A 221 24.63 -0.40 26.02
C LYS A 221 23.77 -1.54 25.49
N VAL A 222 23.15 -1.30 24.35
CA VAL A 222 22.25 -2.25 23.69
C VAL A 222 22.85 -2.76 22.40
N LYS A 223 22.44 -3.99 22.04
CA LYS A 223 22.81 -4.65 20.79
C LYS A 223 21.55 -5.00 20.01
N PHE A 224 21.57 -4.67 18.73
CA PHE A 224 20.58 -5.10 17.75
C PHE A 224 21.03 -6.46 17.21
N VAL A 225 20.27 -7.51 17.48
CA VAL A 225 20.74 -8.90 17.31
C VAL A 225 20.96 -9.23 15.83
N ALA A 226 20.02 -8.85 14.95
CA ALA A 226 20.09 -9.18 13.52
C ALA A 226 21.24 -8.47 12.79
N THR A 227 21.50 -7.20 13.12
CA THR A 227 22.58 -6.42 12.51
C THR A 227 23.90 -6.55 13.24
N GLY A 228 23.89 -7.05 14.49
CA GLY A 228 25.06 -7.18 15.35
C GLY A 228 25.61 -5.85 15.86
N LYS A 229 24.98 -4.73 15.55
CA LYS A 229 25.44 -3.39 15.91
C LYS A 229 25.13 -3.05 17.37
N GLU A 230 26.02 -2.29 17.97
CA GLU A 230 25.94 -1.87 19.39
C GLU A 230 25.83 -0.37 19.50
N TYR A 231 24.92 0.09 20.33
CA TYR A 231 24.64 1.50 20.54
C TYR A 231 24.36 1.82 22.01
N LEU A 232 24.46 3.09 22.37
CA LEU A 232 24.07 3.60 23.68
C LEU A 232 22.60 4.03 23.62
N ALA A 233 21.77 3.61 24.57
CA ALA A 233 20.41 4.10 24.74
C ALA A 233 20.46 5.54 25.29
N GLU A 234 20.56 6.54 24.42
CA GLU A 234 20.63 7.96 24.81
C GLU A 234 19.33 8.41 25.48
N GLU A 235 18.21 7.93 24.97
CA GLU A 235 16.88 8.18 25.50
C GLU A 235 16.01 6.95 25.32
N VAL A 236 15.21 6.64 26.34
CA VAL A 236 14.12 5.67 26.29
C VAL A 236 12.85 6.34 26.77
N GLY A 237 11.70 5.95 26.25
CA GLY A 237 10.46 6.62 26.62
C GLY A 237 9.23 5.86 26.14
N ILE A 238 8.09 6.42 26.47
CA ILE A 238 6.75 5.94 26.06
C ILE A 238 6.09 6.94 25.12
N PHE A 239 5.10 6.46 24.41
CA PHE A 239 4.25 7.30 23.58
C PHE A 239 3.00 7.74 24.36
N LYS A 240 2.82 9.04 24.47
CA LYS A 240 1.53 9.69 24.64
C LYS A 240 1.19 10.37 23.30
N LEU A 241 0.51 11.50 23.29
CA LEU A 241 0.41 12.32 22.06
C LEU A 241 1.79 12.75 21.55
N LYS A 242 2.75 12.87 22.47
CA LYS A 242 4.16 13.15 22.17
C LYS A 242 5.02 12.11 22.85
N GLN A 243 6.25 11.96 22.39
CA GLN A 243 7.26 11.16 23.05
C GLN A 243 7.54 11.70 24.46
N VAL A 244 7.46 10.83 25.46
CA VAL A 244 7.72 11.16 26.86
C VAL A 244 8.88 10.33 27.36
N ALA A 245 10.02 10.98 27.58
CA ALA A 245 11.22 10.32 28.09
C ALA A 245 10.98 9.72 29.49
N ARG A 246 11.62 8.57 29.75
CA ARG A 246 11.59 7.84 31.01
C ARG A 246 13.01 7.43 31.41
N GLU A 247 13.23 7.24 32.69
CA GLU A 247 14.51 6.72 33.19
C GLU A 247 14.68 5.23 32.82
N TYR A 248 13.59 4.50 32.78
CA TYR A 248 13.58 3.10 32.37
C TYR A 248 12.21 2.68 31.81
N ILE A 249 12.22 1.61 31.04
CA ILE A 249 11.04 0.89 30.56
C ILE A 249 11.21 -0.58 30.89
N SER A 250 10.14 -1.26 31.26
CA SER A 250 10.16 -2.64 31.76
C SER A 250 9.35 -3.61 30.93
N SER A 251 9.54 -4.90 31.20
CA SER A 251 8.78 -6.00 30.59
C SER A 251 7.28 -5.71 30.57
N GLY A 252 6.66 -5.88 29.41
CA GLY A 252 5.24 -5.62 29.13
C GLY A 252 4.93 -4.23 28.58
N ASP A 253 5.83 -3.26 28.75
CA ASP A 253 5.63 -1.90 28.22
C ASP A 253 5.95 -1.83 26.71
N VAL A 254 5.26 -0.90 26.05
CA VAL A 254 5.55 -0.44 24.68
C VAL A 254 6.23 0.92 24.78
N GLY A 255 7.30 1.13 24.00
CA GLY A 255 8.04 2.36 24.05
C GLY A 255 8.97 2.57 22.86
N TYR A 256 9.84 3.56 23.00
CA TYR A 256 10.83 3.90 22.00
C TYR A 256 12.24 4.02 22.58
N ILE A 257 13.23 3.86 21.69
CA ILE A 257 14.63 4.13 21.98
C ILE A 257 15.22 5.08 20.94
N ILE A 258 16.06 5.99 21.40
CA ILE A 258 16.90 6.84 20.58
C ILE A 258 18.34 6.54 20.96
N SER A 259 19.15 6.26 19.96
CA SER A 259 20.54 5.84 20.12
C SER A 259 21.50 6.55 19.17
N GLY A 260 21.08 7.71 18.61
CA GLY A 260 21.89 8.50 17.68
C GLY A 260 22.30 7.75 16.39
N ILE A 261 21.53 6.74 16.00
CA ILE A 261 21.81 5.90 14.83
C ILE A 261 21.55 6.73 13.57
N LYS A 262 22.61 6.93 12.77
CA LYS A 262 22.52 7.71 11.53
C LYS A 262 22.25 6.84 10.30
N GLU A 263 22.69 5.58 10.35
CA GLU A 263 22.50 4.62 9.28
C GLU A 263 21.25 3.77 9.55
N PRO A 264 20.17 3.95 8.82
CA PRO A 264 18.93 3.25 9.07
C PRO A 264 18.97 1.76 8.84
N THR A 265 19.89 1.31 7.98
CA THR A 265 20.15 -0.11 7.75
C THR A 265 20.64 -0.85 8.99
N ASP A 266 21.09 -0.14 10.03
CA ASP A 266 21.52 -0.71 11.29
C ASP A 266 20.34 -1.10 12.21
N VAL A 267 19.12 -0.63 11.90
CA VAL A 267 17.88 -0.98 12.62
C VAL A 267 16.92 -1.68 11.66
N LYS A 268 16.63 -2.94 11.95
CA LYS A 268 15.64 -3.70 11.19
C LYS A 268 14.36 -3.89 11.99
N VAL A 269 13.23 -3.64 11.37
CA VAL A 269 11.93 -3.99 11.96
C VAL A 269 11.84 -5.52 12.08
N GLY A 270 11.38 -6.01 13.23
CA GLY A 270 11.42 -7.44 13.57
C GLY A 270 12.69 -7.89 14.27
N ASP A 271 13.68 -7.00 14.43
CA ASP A 271 14.90 -7.32 15.19
C ASP A 271 14.65 -7.29 16.71
N THR A 272 15.52 -7.96 17.43
CA THR A 272 15.53 -8.03 18.89
C THR A 272 16.60 -7.10 19.45
N ILE A 273 16.21 -6.23 20.39
CA ILE A 273 17.15 -5.43 21.19
C ILE A 273 17.49 -6.21 22.47
N THR A 274 18.78 -6.32 22.77
CA THR A 274 19.28 -6.91 24.00
C THR A 274 20.41 -6.08 24.60
N HIS A 275 20.82 -6.38 25.86
CA HIS A 275 21.99 -5.73 26.44
C HIS A 275 23.30 -6.34 25.92
N VAL A 276 24.32 -5.51 25.72
CA VAL A 276 25.67 -5.98 25.35
C VAL A 276 26.27 -6.83 26.45
N ASN A 277 26.16 -6.39 27.70
CA ASN A 277 26.79 -7.06 28.86
C ASN A 277 26.06 -8.33 29.30
N LYS A 278 24.75 -8.45 29.00
CA LYS A 278 23.92 -9.60 29.37
C LYS A 278 22.96 -9.91 28.22
N PRO A 279 23.50 -10.46 27.12
CA PRO A 279 22.68 -10.74 25.93
C PRO A 279 21.64 -11.83 26.22
N CYS A 280 20.55 -11.82 25.46
CA CYS A 280 19.56 -12.88 25.49
C CYS A 280 20.08 -14.12 24.74
N ASP A 281 19.69 -15.32 25.19
CA ASP A 281 20.11 -16.59 24.58
C ASP A 281 19.49 -16.81 23.19
N LYS A 282 18.27 -16.30 22.96
CA LYS A 282 17.55 -16.42 21.70
C LYS A 282 16.93 -15.08 21.32
N SER A 283 17.02 -14.73 20.03
CA SER A 283 16.22 -13.63 19.48
C SER A 283 14.73 -13.98 19.52
N LEU A 284 13.89 -12.96 19.58
CA LEU A 284 12.46 -13.12 19.34
C LEU A 284 12.23 -13.51 17.88
N GLU A 285 11.14 -14.19 17.60
CA GLU A 285 10.74 -14.50 16.24
C GLU A 285 10.40 -13.18 15.54
N GLY A 286 11.18 -12.87 14.52
CA GLY A 286 11.03 -11.64 13.74
C GLY A 286 9.89 -11.74 12.72
N PHE A 287 9.65 -10.66 12.01
CA PHE A 287 8.67 -10.65 10.94
C PHE A 287 9.23 -11.27 9.66
N LYS A 288 8.36 -11.88 8.86
CA LYS A 288 8.72 -12.35 7.52
C LYS A 288 9.07 -11.16 6.64
N ASP A 289 10.10 -11.29 5.80
CA ASP A 289 10.41 -10.27 4.80
C ASP A 289 9.23 -10.11 3.85
N VAL A 290 8.83 -8.87 3.66
CA VAL A 290 7.76 -8.53 2.72
C VAL A 290 8.34 -8.51 1.31
N LYS A 291 7.67 -9.21 0.42
CA LYS A 291 8.01 -9.18 -1.00
C LYS A 291 7.10 -8.19 -1.71
N PRO A 292 7.66 -7.21 -2.40
CA PRO A 292 6.85 -6.30 -3.20
C PRO A 292 6.10 -7.07 -4.28
N MET A 293 4.89 -6.63 -4.56
CA MET A 293 3.98 -7.24 -5.53
C MET A 293 3.86 -6.43 -6.81
N VAL A 294 4.01 -5.10 -6.69
CA VAL A 294 3.87 -4.14 -7.78
C VAL A 294 5.21 -3.42 -7.97
N PHE A 295 5.64 -3.28 -9.19
CA PHE A 295 6.91 -2.63 -9.55
C PHE A 295 6.67 -1.52 -10.55
N ALA A 296 7.27 -0.34 -10.31
CA ALA A 296 7.27 0.77 -11.25
C ALA A 296 8.61 1.49 -11.24
N GLY A 297 9.01 2.03 -12.37
CA GLY A 297 10.13 2.96 -12.44
C GLY A 297 9.70 4.34 -11.95
N VAL A 298 10.51 4.99 -11.15
CA VAL A 298 10.33 6.35 -10.64
C VAL A 298 11.47 7.22 -11.14
N TYR A 299 11.13 8.26 -11.88
CA TYR A 299 12.10 9.13 -12.54
C TYR A 299 11.84 10.59 -12.18
N PRO A 300 12.85 11.44 -12.01
CA PRO A 300 12.63 12.86 -11.86
C PRO A 300 12.20 13.47 -13.21
N VAL A 301 11.37 14.51 -13.17
CA VAL A 301 10.97 15.24 -14.38
C VAL A 301 12.20 15.89 -15.01
N ASP A 302 13.05 16.52 -14.20
CA ASP A 302 14.33 17.07 -14.63
C ASP A 302 15.44 16.08 -14.29
N THR A 303 16.17 15.62 -15.29
CA THR A 303 17.24 14.62 -15.12
C THR A 303 18.38 15.08 -14.21
N GLU A 304 18.54 16.40 -14.00
CA GLU A 304 19.52 16.97 -13.07
C GLU A 304 19.19 16.66 -11.61
N ASN A 305 17.92 16.39 -11.28
CA ASN A 305 17.44 16.13 -9.93
C ASN A 305 17.56 14.63 -9.52
N TYR A 306 18.34 13.82 -10.26
CA TYR A 306 18.52 12.40 -9.94
C TYR A 306 19.06 12.15 -8.51
N GLU A 307 20.10 12.89 -8.10
CA GLU A 307 20.69 12.74 -6.77
C GLU A 307 19.72 13.20 -5.66
N GLU A 308 18.88 14.20 -5.94
CA GLU A 308 17.85 14.64 -5.01
C GLU A 308 16.74 13.60 -4.87
N LEU A 309 16.31 12.99 -5.97
CA LEU A 309 15.38 11.87 -5.96
C LEU A 309 15.94 10.69 -5.17
N ARG A 310 17.21 10.35 -5.38
CA ARG A 310 17.88 9.30 -4.62
C ARG A 310 17.80 9.54 -3.12
N ASN A 311 18.23 10.72 -2.68
CA ASN A 311 18.20 11.10 -1.28
C ASN A 311 16.77 11.08 -0.70
N SER A 312 15.77 11.46 -1.50
CA SER A 312 14.37 11.47 -1.10
C SER A 312 13.81 10.05 -0.94
N ILE A 313 14.11 9.15 -1.90
CA ILE A 313 13.74 7.74 -1.82
C ILE A 313 14.44 7.06 -0.63
N GLU A 314 15.72 7.31 -0.41
CA GLU A 314 16.46 6.82 0.74
C GLU A 314 15.78 7.24 2.05
N LYS A 315 15.51 8.53 2.24
CA LYS A 315 14.80 9.03 3.42
C LYS A 315 13.40 8.41 3.58
N LEU A 316 12.67 8.24 2.48
CA LEU A 316 11.35 7.63 2.52
C LEU A 316 11.43 6.16 2.94
N HIS A 317 12.37 5.39 2.36
CA HIS A 317 12.62 4.00 2.72
C HIS A 317 12.96 3.81 4.21
N LEU A 318 13.58 4.82 4.85
CA LEU A 318 13.86 4.80 6.29
C LEU A 318 12.58 4.76 7.13
N ASN A 319 11.54 5.40 6.63
CA ASN A 319 10.24 5.47 7.29
C ASN A 319 9.27 4.40 6.77
N ASP A 320 9.62 3.72 5.68
CA ASP A 320 8.81 2.70 5.02
C ASP A 320 9.68 1.55 4.54
N ALA A 321 9.93 0.61 5.44
CA ALA A 321 10.78 -0.55 5.17
C ALA A 321 10.19 -1.54 4.13
N SER A 322 8.94 -1.35 3.71
CA SER A 322 8.28 -2.17 2.69
C SER A 322 8.61 -1.70 1.26
N LEU A 323 9.02 -0.44 1.09
CA LEU A 323 9.48 0.10 -0.18
C LEU A 323 10.85 -0.51 -0.51
N THR A 324 10.98 -1.12 -1.68
CA THR A 324 12.28 -1.54 -2.22
C THR A 324 12.63 -0.68 -3.42
N TYR A 325 13.92 -0.41 -3.64
CA TYR A 325 14.35 0.39 -4.78
C TYR A 325 15.74 -0.04 -5.27
N GLU A 326 15.93 0.03 -6.58
CA GLU A 326 17.19 -0.26 -7.26
C GLU A 326 17.41 0.80 -8.35
N PRO A 327 18.67 1.22 -8.62
CA PRO A 327 18.94 2.15 -9.72
C PRO A 327 18.49 1.56 -11.06
N GLU A 328 17.83 2.37 -11.87
CA GLU A 328 17.35 2.01 -13.20
C GLU A 328 17.66 3.11 -14.21
N SER A 329 17.77 2.76 -15.47
CA SER A 329 17.90 3.72 -16.57
C SER A 329 16.89 3.44 -17.66
N SER A 330 16.26 4.48 -18.17
CA SER A 330 15.34 4.45 -19.30
C SER A 330 15.92 5.27 -20.46
N VAL A 331 15.78 4.76 -21.66
CA VAL A 331 16.20 5.50 -22.87
C VAL A 331 15.37 6.77 -23.04
N ALA A 332 14.09 6.73 -22.61
CA ALA A 332 13.16 7.85 -22.74
C ALA A 332 13.25 8.86 -21.57
N LEU A 333 13.53 8.38 -20.33
CA LEU A 333 13.40 9.18 -19.10
C LEU A 333 14.74 9.45 -18.39
N GLY A 334 15.84 8.82 -18.84
CA GLY A 334 17.17 8.96 -18.23
C GLY A 334 17.34 8.07 -17.01
N PHE A 335 18.03 8.56 -15.98
CA PHE A 335 18.29 7.82 -14.75
C PHE A 335 17.16 7.97 -13.74
N GLY A 336 16.82 6.87 -13.06
CA GLY A 336 15.79 6.79 -12.05
C GLY A 336 15.96 5.57 -11.17
N PHE A 337 14.86 5.12 -10.57
CA PHE A 337 14.85 3.96 -9.68
C PHE A 337 13.71 3.02 -10.03
N ARG A 338 13.98 1.73 -10.06
CA ARG A 338 12.97 0.67 -10.04
C ARG A 338 12.52 0.47 -8.62
N CYS A 339 11.28 0.84 -8.33
CA CYS A 339 10.69 0.72 -7.00
C CYS A 339 9.72 -0.46 -6.95
N GLY A 340 9.73 -1.18 -5.82
CA GLY A 340 8.79 -2.24 -5.53
C GLY A 340 7.87 -1.83 -4.38
N PHE A 341 6.57 -2.06 -4.55
CA PHE A 341 5.49 -1.63 -3.68
C PHE A 341 4.64 -2.83 -3.24
N LEU A 342 3.95 -2.70 -2.11
CA LEU A 342 3.02 -3.73 -1.62
C LEU A 342 1.78 -3.87 -2.51
N GLY A 343 1.29 -2.75 -3.05
CA GLY A 343 0.13 -2.67 -3.92
C GLY A 343 0.02 -1.31 -4.59
N MET A 344 -1.11 -1.05 -5.23
CA MET A 344 -1.32 0.21 -5.94
C MET A 344 -1.50 1.40 -5.00
N LEU A 345 -2.26 1.24 -3.92
CA LEU A 345 -2.44 2.31 -2.94
C LEU A 345 -1.10 2.69 -2.29
N HIS A 346 -0.25 1.70 -2.00
CA HIS A 346 1.08 1.96 -1.49
C HIS A 346 1.93 2.77 -2.49
N MET A 347 1.88 2.42 -3.79
CA MET A 347 2.58 3.18 -4.84
C MET A 347 2.09 4.63 -4.92
N GLU A 348 0.77 4.87 -4.89
CA GLU A 348 0.20 6.22 -4.90
C GLU A 348 0.62 7.04 -3.69
N ILE A 349 0.62 6.43 -2.50
CA ILE A 349 1.05 7.08 -1.25
C ILE A 349 2.53 7.46 -1.31
N VAL A 350 3.39 6.56 -1.78
CA VAL A 350 4.83 6.85 -1.97
C VAL A 350 5.02 8.00 -2.96
N GLN A 351 4.28 8.01 -4.06
CA GLN A 351 4.33 9.10 -5.03
C GLN A 351 3.91 10.43 -4.41
N GLU A 352 2.76 10.49 -3.74
CA GLU A 352 2.29 11.73 -3.09
C GLU A 352 3.23 12.20 -1.98
N ARG A 353 3.86 11.28 -1.25
CA ARG A 353 4.86 11.63 -0.23
C ARG A 353 6.11 12.22 -0.85
N LEU A 354 6.61 11.67 -1.97
CA LEU A 354 7.74 12.24 -2.70
C LEU A 354 7.42 13.67 -3.19
N GLU A 355 6.20 13.90 -3.66
CA GLU A 355 5.75 15.21 -4.14
C GLU A 355 5.57 16.22 -2.99
N ARG A 356 4.93 15.81 -1.87
CA ARG A 356 4.56 16.74 -0.78
C ARG A 356 5.64 16.92 0.27
N GLU A 357 6.30 15.84 0.71
CA GLU A 357 7.30 15.89 1.80
C GLU A 357 8.69 16.30 1.28
N PHE A 358 9.00 15.99 0.01
CA PHE A 358 10.31 16.23 -0.59
C PHE A 358 10.29 17.19 -1.78
N GLU A 359 9.13 17.74 -2.13
CA GLU A 359 8.93 18.67 -3.26
C GLU A 359 9.44 18.12 -4.62
N MET A 360 9.47 16.78 -4.75
CA MET A 360 9.99 16.09 -5.92
C MET A 360 8.89 15.85 -6.94
N THR A 361 8.96 16.49 -8.11
CA THR A 361 8.08 16.16 -9.22
C THR A 361 8.63 14.94 -9.96
N ILE A 362 7.86 13.84 -9.99
CA ILE A 362 8.31 12.56 -10.51
C ILE A 362 7.42 12.06 -11.66
N ILE A 363 7.99 11.19 -12.48
CA ILE A 363 7.28 10.40 -13.50
C ILE A 363 7.33 8.95 -13.06
N THR A 364 6.18 8.30 -12.95
CA THR A 364 6.08 6.86 -12.71
C THR A 364 5.78 6.12 -14.01
N THR A 365 6.49 5.01 -14.23
CA THR A 365 6.19 4.12 -15.38
C THR A 365 4.95 3.29 -15.13
N VAL A 366 4.48 2.58 -16.14
CA VAL A 366 3.36 1.65 -16.01
C VAL A 366 3.70 0.58 -14.96
N PRO A 367 2.88 0.41 -13.90
CA PRO A 367 3.14 -0.60 -12.89
C PRO A 367 3.02 -2.00 -13.48
N ASN A 368 3.90 -2.88 -13.03
CA ASN A 368 3.99 -4.26 -13.46
C ASN A 368 4.12 -5.17 -12.24
N VAL A 369 3.81 -6.45 -12.43
CA VAL A 369 4.08 -7.50 -11.45
C VAL A 369 5.42 -8.17 -11.76
N SER A 370 5.92 -8.98 -10.84
CA SER A 370 7.11 -9.79 -11.08
C SER A 370 6.74 -11.08 -11.82
N TYR A 371 7.35 -11.31 -12.97
CA TYR A 371 7.18 -12.50 -13.79
C TYR A 371 8.36 -13.45 -13.63
N ILE A 372 8.11 -14.74 -13.89
CA ILE A 372 9.16 -15.76 -13.96
C ILE A 372 9.22 -16.25 -15.42
N VAL A 373 10.36 -15.99 -16.07
CA VAL A 373 10.60 -16.42 -17.44
C VAL A 373 11.51 -17.65 -17.42
N TYR A 374 11.10 -18.68 -18.10
CA TYR A 374 11.90 -19.87 -18.35
C TYR A 374 12.43 -19.81 -19.77
N THR A 375 13.74 -19.85 -19.92
CA THR A 375 14.39 -19.89 -21.22
C THR A 375 14.37 -21.29 -21.81
N ASN A 376 14.67 -21.43 -23.13
CA ASN A 376 14.83 -22.72 -23.79
C ASN A 376 15.98 -23.57 -23.20
N LYS A 377 16.85 -22.96 -22.38
CA LYS A 377 17.92 -23.65 -21.64
C LYS A 377 17.52 -24.01 -20.20
N GLU A 378 16.22 -23.88 -19.86
CA GLU A 378 15.67 -24.09 -18.52
C GLU A 378 16.19 -23.12 -17.44
N GLU A 379 16.84 -22.03 -17.85
CA GLU A 379 17.24 -20.97 -16.92
C GLU A 379 15.97 -20.24 -16.44
N LYS A 380 15.90 -20.01 -15.12
CA LYS A 380 14.80 -19.29 -14.47
C LYS A 380 15.23 -17.84 -14.22
N ILE A 381 14.58 -16.89 -14.88
CA ILE A 381 14.85 -15.46 -14.78
C ILE A 381 13.63 -14.77 -14.16
N LYS A 382 13.83 -14.03 -13.07
CA LYS A 382 12.79 -13.16 -12.50
C LYS A 382 12.86 -11.81 -13.21
N ILE A 383 11.73 -11.33 -13.71
CA ILE A 383 11.61 -10.07 -14.44
C ILE A 383 10.49 -9.24 -13.82
N ASP A 384 10.79 -8.02 -13.43
CA ASP A 384 9.82 -7.02 -12.96
C ASP A 384 9.80 -5.77 -13.85
N ASN A 385 10.76 -5.65 -14.79
CA ASN A 385 10.76 -4.65 -15.85
C ASN A 385 10.49 -5.32 -17.22
N PRO A 386 9.44 -4.92 -17.95
CA PRO A 386 9.17 -5.46 -19.29
C PRO A 386 10.31 -5.26 -20.31
N SER A 387 11.17 -4.24 -20.10
CA SER A 387 12.30 -3.97 -21.00
C SER A 387 13.40 -5.04 -20.92
N GLU A 388 13.48 -5.77 -19.81
CA GLU A 388 14.46 -6.84 -19.58
C GLU A 388 14.00 -8.20 -20.12
N LEU A 389 12.81 -8.27 -20.75
CA LEU A 389 12.33 -9.52 -21.30
C LEU A 389 13.27 -10.01 -22.39
N PRO A 390 13.79 -11.26 -22.32
CA PRO A 390 14.60 -11.85 -23.37
C PRO A 390 13.87 -11.90 -24.71
N ASP A 391 14.65 -12.06 -25.78
CA ASP A 391 14.07 -12.25 -27.12
C ASP A 391 13.05 -13.40 -27.10
N PRO A 392 11.86 -13.22 -27.69
CA PRO A 392 10.80 -14.23 -27.70
C PRO A 392 11.24 -15.62 -28.20
N SER A 393 12.26 -15.67 -29.07
CA SER A 393 12.84 -16.93 -29.57
C SER A 393 13.56 -17.75 -28.50
N ARG A 394 13.98 -17.11 -27.41
CA ARG A 394 14.69 -17.75 -26.29
C ARG A 394 13.78 -18.14 -25.14
N ILE A 395 12.51 -17.72 -25.18
CA ILE A 395 11.53 -17.95 -24.11
C ILE A 395 10.80 -19.25 -24.38
N ASN A 396 10.81 -20.16 -23.41
CA ASN A 396 10.01 -21.36 -23.40
C ASN A 396 8.60 -21.07 -22.85
N ARG A 397 8.55 -20.47 -21.65
CA ARG A 397 7.26 -20.09 -21.00
C ARG A 397 7.45 -18.89 -20.07
N ILE A 398 6.36 -18.21 -19.78
CA ILE A 398 6.29 -17.12 -18.81
C ILE A 398 5.25 -17.49 -17.77
N ASP A 399 5.64 -17.45 -16.51
CA ASP A 399 4.75 -17.65 -15.38
C ASP A 399 4.44 -16.28 -14.74
N GLU A 400 3.15 -15.99 -14.51
CA GLU A 400 2.68 -14.80 -13.82
C GLU A 400 2.16 -15.11 -12.42
N PRO A 401 2.21 -14.16 -11.47
CA PRO A 401 1.69 -14.35 -10.13
C PRO A 401 0.17 -14.41 -10.13
N TYR A 402 -0.38 -15.38 -9.41
CA TYR A 402 -1.80 -15.58 -9.19
C TYR A 402 -2.16 -15.31 -7.74
N ILE A 403 -3.38 -14.85 -7.57
CA ILE A 403 -3.99 -14.55 -6.27
C ILE A 403 -5.26 -15.33 -6.07
N LEU A 404 -5.59 -15.61 -4.83
CA LEU A 404 -6.96 -15.91 -4.41
C LEU A 404 -7.60 -14.60 -3.98
N ALA A 405 -8.53 -14.12 -4.79
CA ALA A 405 -9.31 -12.91 -4.55
C ALA A 405 -10.59 -13.27 -3.81
N GLN A 406 -10.86 -12.63 -2.68
CA GLN A 406 -12.06 -12.80 -1.86
C GLN A 406 -12.91 -11.54 -1.94
N ILE A 407 -14.15 -11.68 -2.39
CA ILE A 407 -15.08 -10.57 -2.58
C ILE A 407 -16.33 -10.85 -1.77
N ILE A 408 -16.61 -10.01 -0.78
CA ILE A 408 -17.86 -10.06 -0.04
C ILE A 408 -18.81 -8.99 -0.58
N THR A 409 -20.03 -9.40 -0.92
CA THR A 409 -21.01 -8.51 -1.55
C THR A 409 -22.45 -8.91 -1.21
N LYS A 410 -23.41 -8.06 -1.57
CA LYS A 410 -24.83 -8.42 -1.53
C LYS A 410 -25.18 -9.36 -2.68
N SER A 411 -26.15 -10.26 -2.44
CA SER A 411 -26.58 -11.28 -3.41
C SER A 411 -27.05 -10.70 -4.75
N GLU A 412 -27.57 -9.49 -4.79
CA GLU A 412 -28.00 -8.80 -6.02
C GLU A 412 -26.84 -8.46 -6.99
N PHE A 413 -25.61 -8.36 -6.50
CA PHE A 413 -24.43 -7.99 -7.30
C PHE A 413 -23.58 -9.20 -7.77
N ILE A 414 -23.96 -10.44 -7.41
CA ILE A 414 -23.21 -11.66 -7.76
C ILE A 414 -22.95 -11.75 -9.27
N GLY A 415 -24.00 -11.65 -10.09
CA GLY A 415 -23.90 -11.79 -11.54
C GLY A 415 -22.93 -10.77 -12.18
N PRO A 416 -23.12 -9.47 -11.95
CA PRO A 416 -22.18 -8.44 -12.44
C PRO A 416 -20.74 -8.63 -11.98
N ILE A 417 -20.51 -9.04 -10.73
CA ILE A 417 -19.15 -9.28 -10.18
C ILE A 417 -18.52 -10.51 -10.81
N ILE A 418 -19.25 -11.61 -10.96
CA ILE A 418 -18.75 -12.80 -11.67
C ILE A 418 -18.33 -12.41 -13.10
N THR A 419 -19.16 -11.63 -13.81
CA THR A 419 -18.86 -11.16 -15.16
C THR A 419 -17.58 -10.32 -15.19
N LEU A 420 -17.40 -9.42 -14.23
CA LEU A 420 -16.16 -8.62 -14.09
C LEU A 420 -14.95 -9.54 -13.89
N CYS A 421 -15.00 -10.45 -12.93
CA CYS A 421 -13.89 -11.35 -12.63
C CYS A 421 -13.54 -12.28 -13.80
N LEU A 422 -14.53 -12.81 -14.49
CA LEU A 422 -14.31 -13.62 -15.71
C LEU A 422 -13.65 -12.81 -16.83
N SER A 423 -14.04 -11.54 -17.01
CA SER A 423 -13.40 -10.63 -17.98
C SER A 423 -11.94 -10.35 -17.67
N LYS A 424 -11.55 -10.51 -16.41
CA LYS A 424 -10.20 -10.37 -15.86
C LYS A 424 -9.49 -11.73 -15.68
N ARG A 425 -9.85 -12.71 -16.47
CA ARG A 425 -9.27 -14.07 -16.45
C ARG A 425 -9.43 -14.82 -15.11
N GLY A 426 -10.34 -14.36 -14.27
CA GLY A 426 -10.63 -15.00 -12.99
C GLY A 426 -11.38 -16.32 -13.16
N VAL A 427 -11.09 -17.29 -12.31
CA VAL A 427 -11.79 -18.57 -12.23
C VAL A 427 -12.46 -18.65 -10.87
N LEU A 428 -13.79 -18.75 -10.85
CA LEU A 428 -14.55 -18.91 -9.61
C LEU A 428 -14.16 -20.23 -8.94
N LYS A 429 -13.71 -20.16 -7.70
CA LYS A 429 -13.33 -21.31 -6.87
C LYS A 429 -14.42 -21.69 -5.91
N ASN A 430 -14.99 -20.71 -5.24
CA ASN A 430 -16.00 -20.95 -4.22
C ASN A 430 -16.99 -19.79 -4.16
N GLN A 431 -18.23 -20.13 -3.72
CA GLN A 431 -19.28 -19.18 -3.42
C GLN A 431 -19.96 -19.61 -2.12
N VAL A 432 -19.87 -18.80 -1.10
CA VAL A 432 -20.41 -19.09 0.24
C VAL A 432 -21.38 -18.00 0.61
N TYR A 433 -22.59 -18.38 1.01
CA TYR A 433 -23.56 -17.46 1.58
C TYR A 433 -23.24 -17.28 3.07
N ILE A 434 -22.78 -16.09 3.44
CA ILE A 434 -22.55 -15.71 4.84
C ILE A 434 -23.91 -15.50 5.52
N THR A 435 -24.82 -14.84 4.81
CA THR A 435 -26.24 -14.68 5.21
C THR A 435 -27.12 -14.82 3.97
N THR A 436 -28.44 -14.75 4.14
CA THR A 436 -29.39 -14.77 3.01
C THR A 436 -29.16 -13.65 1.99
N HIS A 437 -28.53 -12.55 2.42
CA HIS A 437 -28.32 -11.36 1.59
C HIS A 437 -26.84 -11.08 1.28
N ARG A 438 -25.90 -11.77 1.94
CA ARG A 438 -24.45 -11.56 1.75
C ARG A 438 -23.73 -12.84 1.32
N VAL A 439 -22.87 -12.68 0.34
CA VAL A 439 -22.15 -13.78 -0.30
C VAL A 439 -20.66 -13.44 -0.37
N GLU A 440 -19.83 -14.42 -0.05
CA GLU A 440 -18.40 -14.42 -0.35
C GLU A 440 -18.17 -15.16 -1.67
N LEU A 441 -17.44 -14.52 -2.57
CA LEU A 441 -17.01 -15.06 -3.84
C LEU A 441 -15.48 -15.17 -3.83
N SER A 442 -14.96 -16.38 -4.04
CA SER A 442 -13.51 -16.61 -4.10
C SER A 442 -13.09 -16.91 -5.54
N PHE A 443 -12.18 -16.10 -6.08
CA PHE A 443 -11.65 -16.23 -7.42
C PHE A 443 -10.14 -16.47 -7.43
N ASP A 444 -9.72 -17.40 -8.27
CA ASP A 444 -8.31 -17.56 -8.63
C ASP A 444 -8.03 -16.74 -9.89
N MET A 445 -7.20 -15.70 -9.79
CA MET A 445 -6.99 -14.77 -10.90
C MET A 445 -5.57 -14.19 -10.92
N PRO A 446 -5.10 -13.72 -12.10
CA PRO A 446 -3.78 -13.13 -12.20
C PRO A 446 -3.71 -11.78 -11.46
N LEU A 447 -2.63 -11.56 -10.70
CA LEU A 447 -2.39 -10.30 -10.00
C LEU A 447 -2.33 -9.11 -10.97
N SER A 448 -1.78 -9.30 -12.17
CA SER A 448 -1.68 -8.25 -13.20
C SER A 448 -3.02 -7.67 -13.63
N GLU A 449 -4.11 -8.40 -13.50
CA GLU A 449 -5.46 -7.96 -13.93
C GLU A 449 -6.17 -7.10 -12.89
N ILE A 450 -5.70 -7.11 -11.62
CA ILE A 450 -6.31 -6.32 -10.55
C ILE A 450 -5.62 -4.97 -10.34
N ILE A 451 -4.36 -4.81 -10.82
CA ILE A 451 -3.53 -3.64 -10.54
C ILE A 451 -4.17 -2.33 -11.05
N PHE A 452 -4.83 -2.33 -12.21
CA PHE A 452 -5.20 -1.07 -12.86
C PHE A 452 -6.58 -0.53 -12.44
N ASP A 453 -7.64 -1.21 -12.75
CA ASP A 453 -9.00 -0.64 -12.69
C ASP A 453 -10.03 -1.56 -12.01
N PHE A 454 -9.54 -2.66 -11.47
CA PHE A 454 -10.42 -3.69 -10.94
C PHE A 454 -11.21 -3.20 -9.73
N TYR A 455 -10.54 -2.54 -8.78
CA TYR A 455 -11.16 -2.07 -7.54
C TYR A 455 -12.22 -1.00 -7.81
N ASP A 456 -11.93 -0.04 -8.68
CA ASP A 456 -12.88 1.02 -9.04
C ASP A 456 -14.10 0.47 -9.76
N LYS A 457 -13.89 -0.49 -10.67
CA LYS A 457 -14.99 -1.20 -11.34
C LYS A 457 -15.81 -2.03 -10.37
N LEU A 458 -15.16 -2.71 -9.43
CA LEU A 458 -15.84 -3.50 -8.41
C LEU A 458 -16.72 -2.60 -7.55
N LYS A 459 -16.18 -1.47 -7.07
CA LYS A 459 -16.95 -0.45 -6.33
C LYS A 459 -18.12 0.09 -7.14
N SER A 460 -17.89 0.45 -8.39
CA SER A 460 -18.94 1.00 -9.26
C SER A 460 -20.07 0.01 -9.50
N ILE A 461 -19.75 -1.23 -9.88
CA ILE A 461 -20.73 -2.29 -10.18
C ILE A 461 -21.54 -2.66 -8.93
N SER A 462 -20.91 -2.70 -7.78
CA SER A 462 -21.54 -3.04 -6.51
C SER A 462 -22.15 -1.85 -5.78
N LYS A 463 -22.09 -0.64 -6.35
CA LYS A 463 -22.52 0.62 -5.70
C LYS A 463 -21.87 0.83 -4.33
N GLY A 464 -20.62 0.40 -4.17
CA GLY A 464 -19.87 0.47 -2.92
C GLY A 464 -20.13 -0.67 -1.93
N TYR A 465 -20.99 -1.65 -2.25
CA TYR A 465 -21.32 -2.76 -1.35
C TYR A 465 -20.40 -3.98 -1.47
N ALA A 466 -19.39 -3.96 -2.32
CA ALA A 466 -18.41 -5.03 -2.39
C ALA A 466 -17.11 -4.63 -1.69
N SER A 467 -16.68 -5.47 -0.77
CA SER A 467 -15.32 -5.44 -0.23
C SER A 467 -14.44 -6.45 -0.95
N PHE A 468 -13.16 -6.19 -0.99
CA PHE A 468 -12.17 -6.97 -1.72
C PHE A 468 -10.92 -7.16 -0.88
N ASP A 469 -10.45 -8.40 -0.84
CA ASP A 469 -9.17 -8.78 -0.27
C ASP A 469 -8.52 -9.85 -1.14
N TYR A 470 -7.20 -10.03 -1.04
CA TYR A 470 -6.49 -11.03 -1.82
C TYR A 470 -5.19 -11.48 -1.17
N HIS A 471 -4.76 -12.70 -1.50
CA HIS A 471 -3.46 -13.22 -1.13
C HIS A 471 -2.81 -14.00 -2.27
N LEU A 472 -1.48 -13.99 -2.33
CA LEU A 472 -0.73 -14.71 -3.35
C LEU A 472 -0.85 -16.22 -3.18
N THR A 473 -1.18 -16.92 -4.27
CA THR A 473 -1.27 -18.39 -4.32
C THR A 473 -0.11 -19.05 -5.05
N GLY A 474 0.71 -18.26 -5.76
CA GLY A 474 1.87 -18.77 -6.49
C GLY A 474 1.95 -18.22 -7.90
N TYR A 475 2.65 -18.94 -8.77
CA TYR A 475 2.85 -18.58 -10.16
C TYR A 475 2.22 -19.62 -11.09
N LYS A 476 1.62 -19.17 -12.20
CA LYS A 476 1.03 -20.03 -13.23
C LYS A 476 1.44 -19.59 -14.62
N THR A 477 1.64 -20.55 -15.50
CA THR A 477 2.01 -20.29 -16.90
C THR A 477 0.88 -19.57 -17.64
N SER A 478 1.23 -18.49 -18.34
CA SER A 478 0.30 -17.67 -19.10
C SER A 478 0.87 -17.23 -20.45
N LYS A 479 -0.03 -17.00 -21.42
CA LYS A 479 0.33 -16.55 -22.77
C LYS A 479 0.54 -15.04 -22.78
N LEU A 480 1.67 -14.58 -22.26
CA LEU A 480 2.02 -13.18 -22.18
C LEU A 480 2.85 -12.74 -23.38
N VAL A 481 2.67 -11.49 -23.78
CA VAL A 481 3.45 -10.83 -24.82
C VAL A 481 3.89 -9.44 -24.35
N LYS A 482 5.07 -9.01 -24.78
CA LYS A 482 5.53 -7.64 -24.56
C LYS A 482 4.85 -6.72 -25.57
N LEU A 483 4.16 -5.71 -25.06
CA LEU A 483 3.60 -4.61 -25.83
C LEU A 483 4.54 -3.40 -25.71
N ASP A 484 5.09 -2.99 -26.83
CA ASP A 484 5.91 -1.79 -26.95
C ASP A 484 5.10 -0.65 -27.57
N ILE A 485 5.30 0.56 -27.05
CA ILE A 485 4.72 1.79 -27.59
C ILE A 485 5.81 2.57 -28.32
N LEU A 486 5.56 2.80 -29.61
CA LEU A 486 6.49 3.55 -30.45
C LEU A 486 5.89 4.93 -30.77
N ILE A 487 6.70 5.97 -30.58
CA ILE A 487 6.36 7.34 -30.97
C ILE A 487 7.33 7.78 -32.07
N ASN A 488 6.80 8.06 -33.24
CA ASN A 488 7.59 8.32 -34.46
C ASN A 488 8.56 7.19 -34.88
N GLY A 489 8.31 5.96 -34.41
CA GLY A 489 9.16 4.80 -34.67
C GLY A 489 10.20 4.54 -33.59
N GLU A 490 10.33 5.41 -32.60
CA GLU A 490 11.21 5.22 -31.43
C GLU A 490 10.42 4.55 -30.30
N ASN A 491 11.01 3.55 -29.68
CA ASN A 491 10.41 2.83 -28.57
C ASN A 491 10.47 3.67 -27.29
N VAL A 492 9.32 3.79 -26.60
CA VAL A 492 9.21 4.42 -25.28
C VAL A 492 9.12 3.30 -24.24
N ASP A 493 10.27 2.89 -23.74
CA ASP A 493 10.42 1.78 -22.79
C ASP A 493 9.57 1.94 -21.52
N ALA A 494 9.42 3.17 -21.03
CA ALA A 494 8.59 3.52 -19.87
C ALA A 494 7.09 3.19 -20.05
N LEU A 495 6.62 3.03 -21.29
CA LEU A 495 5.24 2.65 -21.64
C LEU A 495 5.11 1.18 -22.05
N SER A 496 6.21 0.42 -22.04
CA SER A 496 6.19 -1.01 -22.34
C SER A 496 5.52 -1.80 -21.22
N SER A 497 4.75 -2.82 -21.56
CA SER A 497 4.04 -3.67 -20.60
C SER A 497 3.97 -5.12 -21.06
N LEU A 498 3.92 -6.06 -20.07
CA LEU A 498 3.62 -7.47 -20.34
C LEU A 498 2.10 -7.67 -20.17
N ILE A 499 1.46 -8.12 -21.23
CA ILE A 499 0.01 -8.28 -21.27
C ILE A 499 -0.40 -9.63 -21.84
N TYR A 500 -1.60 -10.07 -21.49
CA TYR A 500 -2.16 -11.29 -22.06
C TYR A 500 -2.40 -11.14 -23.56
N LYS A 501 -1.95 -12.14 -24.36
CA LYS A 501 -1.91 -12.07 -25.82
C LYS A 501 -3.24 -11.70 -26.44
N ASP A 502 -4.34 -12.28 -25.95
CA ASP A 502 -5.66 -12.08 -26.57
C ASP A 502 -6.21 -10.66 -26.30
N ASN A 503 -5.76 -10.01 -25.22
CA ASN A 503 -6.16 -8.63 -24.86
C ASN A 503 -5.25 -7.57 -25.50
N SER A 504 -4.16 -7.98 -26.14
CA SER A 504 -3.10 -7.07 -26.60
C SER A 504 -3.57 -6.01 -27.60
N TYR A 505 -4.45 -6.37 -28.53
CA TYR A 505 -5.00 -5.44 -29.51
C TYR A 505 -5.87 -4.35 -28.87
N ILE A 506 -6.79 -4.77 -27.99
CA ILE A 506 -7.74 -3.86 -27.34
C ILE A 506 -6.96 -2.88 -26.44
N PHE A 507 -6.00 -3.39 -25.68
CA PHE A 507 -5.18 -2.59 -24.78
C PHE A 507 -4.27 -1.62 -25.55
N GLY A 508 -3.55 -2.10 -26.57
CA GLY A 508 -2.68 -1.26 -27.40
C GLY A 508 -3.45 -0.15 -28.14
N ARG A 509 -4.66 -0.44 -28.62
CA ARG A 509 -5.52 0.57 -29.24
C ARG A 509 -5.95 1.65 -28.26
N LYS A 510 -6.42 1.28 -27.08
CA LYS A 510 -6.81 2.23 -26.01
C LYS A 510 -5.67 3.15 -25.61
N ILE A 511 -4.46 2.60 -25.42
CA ILE A 511 -3.26 3.41 -25.14
C ILE A 511 -3.00 4.41 -26.26
N CYS A 512 -2.96 3.97 -27.52
CA CYS A 512 -2.72 4.84 -28.65
C CYS A 512 -3.77 5.97 -28.75
N GLU A 513 -5.04 5.67 -28.54
CA GLU A 513 -6.14 6.65 -28.55
C GLU A 513 -6.00 7.67 -27.41
N LYS A 514 -5.61 7.23 -26.22
CA LYS A 514 -5.41 8.09 -25.03
C LYS A 514 -4.19 9.00 -25.21
N LEU A 515 -3.05 8.44 -25.62
CA LEU A 515 -1.84 9.21 -25.93
C LEU A 515 -2.07 10.25 -27.02
N ARG A 516 -2.87 9.94 -28.07
CA ARG A 516 -3.25 10.90 -29.11
C ARG A 516 -3.96 12.13 -28.58
N LYS A 517 -4.74 11.99 -27.50
CA LYS A 517 -5.47 13.12 -26.87
C LYS A 517 -4.56 13.99 -26.01
N LEU A 518 -3.53 13.41 -25.42
CA LEU A 518 -2.69 14.04 -24.39
C LEU A 518 -1.41 14.64 -24.95
N ILE A 519 -0.81 13.98 -25.95
CA ILE A 519 0.40 14.52 -26.57
C ILE A 519 0.03 15.74 -27.42
N PRO A 520 0.67 16.90 -27.19
CA PRO A 520 0.36 18.12 -27.93
C PRO A 520 0.76 18.02 -29.39
N ARG A 521 -0.01 18.70 -30.26
CA ARG A 521 0.31 18.75 -31.68
C ARG A 521 1.64 19.48 -31.91
N GLN A 522 2.45 18.92 -32.81
CA GLN A 522 3.72 19.49 -33.24
C GLN A 522 3.64 20.06 -34.68
N GLN A 523 4.73 20.63 -35.17
CA GLN A 523 4.85 21.12 -36.55
C GLN A 523 4.88 19.98 -37.60
N TYR A 524 4.98 18.72 -37.13
CA TYR A 524 4.99 17.51 -37.95
C TYR A 524 4.00 16.48 -37.40
N ASP A 525 3.65 15.50 -38.24
CA ASP A 525 2.75 14.43 -37.81
C ASP A 525 3.47 13.46 -36.86
N ILE A 526 2.84 13.16 -35.73
CA ILE A 526 3.36 12.21 -34.76
C ILE A 526 2.61 10.89 -34.93
N ALA A 527 3.33 9.82 -35.23
CA ALA A 527 2.78 8.48 -35.29
C ALA A 527 2.92 7.81 -33.92
N ILE A 528 1.83 7.37 -33.32
CA ILE A 528 1.77 6.58 -32.10
C ILE A 528 1.40 5.16 -32.51
N GLN A 529 2.20 4.19 -32.14
CA GLN A 529 2.04 2.80 -32.57
C GLN A 529 2.20 1.86 -31.37
N ALA A 530 1.35 0.85 -31.28
CA ALA A 530 1.50 -0.26 -30.38
C ALA A 530 2.01 -1.47 -31.17
N ALA A 531 3.07 -2.10 -30.71
CA ALA A 531 3.73 -3.20 -31.39
C ALA A 531 4.01 -4.39 -30.48
N ILE A 532 3.98 -5.60 -31.04
CA ILE A 532 4.45 -6.83 -30.40
C ILE A 532 5.63 -7.34 -31.24
N GLY A 533 6.84 -7.20 -30.71
CA GLY A 533 8.05 -7.39 -31.49
C GLY A 533 8.09 -6.46 -32.70
N SER A 534 8.21 -7.00 -33.92
CA SER A 534 8.22 -6.21 -35.16
C SER A 534 6.81 -5.89 -35.71
N LYS A 535 5.76 -6.51 -35.15
CA LYS A 535 4.38 -6.38 -35.68
C LYS A 535 3.64 -5.24 -35.01
N ILE A 536 3.30 -4.21 -35.77
CA ILE A 536 2.40 -3.12 -35.32
C ILE A 536 0.97 -3.67 -35.28
N ILE A 537 0.32 -3.57 -34.11
CA ILE A 537 -1.06 -4.05 -33.87
C ILE A 537 -2.07 -2.90 -33.83
N ALA A 538 -1.67 -1.70 -33.43
CA ALA A 538 -2.51 -0.52 -33.41
C ALA A 538 -1.71 0.72 -33.80
N ARG A 539 -2.37 1.72 -34.41
CA ARG A 539 -1.74 2.96 -34.83
C ARG A 539 -2.72 4.11 -34.76
N GLU A 540 -2.26 5.22 -34.17
CA GLU A 540 -2.91 6.52 -34.19
C GLU A 540 -1.95 7.59 -34.72
N THR A 541 -2.48 8.69 -35.20
CA THR A 541 -1.65 9.80 -35.73
C THR A 541 -2.17 11.14 -35.24
N ILE A 542 -1.29 11.92 -34.63
CA ILE A 542 -1.53 13.32 -34.29
C ILE A 542 -1.13 14.16 -35.50
N LYS A 543 -2.08 14.83 -36.08
CA LYS A 543 -1.83 15.67 -37.27
C LYS A 543 -1.07 16.94 -36.88
N ALA A 544 -0.08 17.31 -37.69
CA ALA A 544 0.70 18.53 -37.54
C ALA A 544 -0.18 19.79 -37.56
N PHE A 545 0.32 20.86 -36.92
CA PHE A 545 -0.23 22.19 -37.19
C PHE A 545 -0.09 22.52 -38.68
N ARG A 546 -1.19 22.91 -39.29
CA ARG A 546 -1.19 23.38 -40.70
C ARG A 546 -1.24 24.90 -40.72
N LYS A 547 -0.16 25.52 -41.20
CA LYS A 547 -0.21 26.90 -41.67
C LYS A 547 -0.71 26.85 -43.13
N ASP A 548 -1.77 27.58 -43.45
CA ASP A 548 -2.21 27.70 -44.82
C ASP A 548 -1.21 28.56 -45.61
N VAL A 549 -0.23 27.87 -46.23
CA VAL A 549 0.82 28.52 -47.02
C VAL A 549 0.28 28.99 -48.37
N THR A 550 -0.95 28.61 -48.72
CA THR A 550 -1.61 28.97 -50.01
C THR A 550 -2.60 30.11 -49.86
N ALA A 551 -2.93 30.56 -48.63
CA ALA A 551 -3.89 31.63 -48.36
C ALA A 551 -3.58 32.96 -49.10
N LYS A 552 -2.29 33.25 -49.32
CA LYS A 552 -1.85 34.46 -50.05
C LYS A 552 -1.66 34.24 -51.54
N CYS A 553 -2.03 33.07 -52.10
CA CYS A 553 -1.96 32.82 -53.53
C CYS A 553 -3.28 33.25 -54.21
N TYR A 554 -3.32 34.47 -54.69
CA TYR A 554 -4.43 34.99 -55.50
C TYR A 554 -4.35 34.38 -56.91
N GLY A 555 -5.52 33.93 -57.45
CA GLY A 555 -5.63 33.38 -58.78
C GLY A 555 -5.22 31.93 -58.98
N GLY A 556 -5.48 31.37 -60.12
CA GLY A 556 -5.38 29.93 -60.44
C GLY A 556 -3.96 29.36 -60.66
N ASP A 557 -2.92 29.97 -60.11
CA ASP A 557 -1.54 29.42 -60.24
C ASP A 557 -1.35 28.12 -59.44
N ILE A 558 -1.77 27.03 -60.05
CA ILE A 558 -1.68 25.67 -59.52
C ILE A 558 -0.23 25.27 -59.28
N THR A 559 0.70 25.73 -60.13
CA THR A 559 2.12 25.39 -60.04
C THR A 559 2.78 25.98 -58.80
N ARG A 560 2.48 27.23 -58.48
CA ARG A 560 2.96 27.91 -57.28
C ARG A 560 2.39 27.32 -55.98
N LYS A 561 1.07 27.02 -56.00
CA LYS A 561 0.43 26.32 -54.88
C LYS A 561 1.09 24.97 -54.59
N ARG A 562 1.35 24.18 -55.62
CA ARG A 562 2.02 22.86 -55.53
C ARG A 562 3.43 22.99 -54.99
N LYS A 563 4.26 23.92 -55.48
CA LYS A 563 5.62 24.18 -54.99
C LYS A 563 5.62 24.59 -53.52
N LEU A 564 4.71 25.43 -53.07
CA LEU A 564 4.60 25.83 -51.65
C LEU A 564 4.21 24.66 -50.76
N LEU A 565 3.27 23.83 -51.17
CA LEU A 565 2.88 22.61 -50.45
C LEU A 565 4.02 21.58 -50.38
N GLU A 566 4.79 21.41 -51.49
CA GLU A 566 5.97 20.52 -51.50
C GLU A 566 7.08 21.05 -50.61
N LYS A 567 7.32 22.36 -50.58
CA LYS A 567 8.29 22.98 -49.67
C LYS A 567 7.89 22.82 -48.22
N GLN A 568 6.60 22.98 -47.90
CA GLN A 568 6.06 22.73 -46.58
C GLN A 568 6.23 21.25 -46.17
N LYS A 569 5.95 20.29 -47.09
CA LYS A 569 6.12 18.85 -46.85
C LYS A 569 7.58 18.49 -46.58
N LYS A 570 8.52 19.03 -47.36
CA LYS A 570 9.98 18.84 -47.14
C LYS A 570 10.43 19.44 -45.82
N GLY A 571 9.96 20.65 -45.47
CA GLY A 571 10.26 21.25 -44.16
C GLY A 571 9.77 20.44 -42.98
N LYS A 572 8.53 19.94 -43.04
CA LYS A 572 7.98 19.03 -42.01
C LYS A 572 8.76 17.71 -41.87
N LYS A 573 9.17 17.12 -43.01
CA LYS A 573 9.99 15.91 -43.01
C LYS A 573 11.36 16.15 -42.31
N ARG A 574 11.96 17.33 -42.56
CA ARG A 574 13.23 17.73 -41.94
C ARG A 574 13.09 17.97 -40.43
N MET A 575 12.00 18.66 -40.01
CA MET A 575 11.70 18.88 -38.60
C MET A 575 11.45 17.58 -37.85
N ARG A 576 10.78 16.59 -38.47
CA ARG A 576 10.57 15.26 -37.89
C ARG A 576 11.89 14.48 -37.64
N GLN A 577 12.92 14.71 -38.46
CA GLN A 577 14.22 14.04 -38.30
C GLN A 577 15.08 14.64 -37.20
N VAL A 578 14.79 15.85 -36.75
CA VAL A 578 15.59 16.61 -35.76
C VAL A 578 14.86 16.80 -34.43
N GLY A 579 13.53 16.67 -34.42
CA GLY A 579 12.72 16.96 -33.22
C GLY A 579 12.38 15.70 -32.44
N ASN A 580 12.80 15.64 -31.19
CA ASN A 580 12.27 14.69 -30.22
C ASN A 580 10.86 15.10 -29.85
N VAL A 581 9.98 14.12 -29.66
CA VAL A 581 8.61 14.36 -29.20
C VAL A 581 8.64 14.41 -27.69
N GLU A 582 8.36 15.57 -27.13
CA GLU A 582 8.14 15.73 -25.69
C GLU A 582 6.84 15.02 -25.27
N ILE A 583 6.95 14.04 -24.39
CA ILE A 583 5.81 13.31 -23.83
C ILE A 583 5.50 13.96 -22.48
N PRO A 584 4.34 14.62 -22.31
CA PRO A 584 3.99 15.25 -21.06
C PRO A 584 3.78 14.20 -19.95
N GLN A 585 4.08 14.55 -18.71
CA GLN A 585 3.88 13.72 -17.53
C GLN A 585 2.46 13.15 -17.46
N SER A 586 1.46 13.96 -17.80
CA SER A 586 0.06 13.56 -17.88
C SER A 586 -0.19 12.38 -18.82
N ALA A 587 0.65 12.15 -19.83
CA ALA A 587 0.53 11.01 -20.73
C ALA A 587 0.95 9.69 -20.06
N PHE A 588 1.96 9.70 -19.20
CA PHE A 588 2.36 8.53 -18.40
C PHE A 588 1.28 8.20 -17.36
N LEU A 589 0.82 9.20 -16.61
CA LEU A 589 -0.25 9.03 -15.62
C LEU A 589 -1.57 8.56 -16.24
N ALA A 590 -1.88 9.00 -17.45
CA ALA A 590 -3.11 8.62 -18.13
C ALA A 590 -3.11 7.17 -18.63
N VAL A 591 -1.94 6.57 -18.86
CA VAL A 591 -1.85 5.14 -19.18
C VAL A 591 -2.21 4.31 -17.96
N LEU A 592 -1.97 4.81 -16.74
CA LEU A 592 -2.39 4.18 -15.50
C LEU A 592 -3.92 4.12 -15.36
N LYS A 593 -4.63 5.13 -15.91
CA LYS A 593 -6.09 5.27 -15.86
C LYS A 593 -6.74 4.94 -17.21
N LEU A 594 -6.44 3.80 -17.81
CA LEU A 594 -6.87 3.43 -19.17
C LEU A 594 -8.39 3.28 -19.37
N ASN A 595 -9.18 3.28 -18.31
CA ASN A 595 -10.61 2.96 -18.39
C ASN A 595 -11.57 4.06 -17.86
N GLU A 596 -11.05 5.26 -17.62
CA GLU A 596 -11.89 6.45 -17.46
C GLU A 596 -12.34 7.05 -18.81
#